data_175390a681d05e4ea6e0b4854f76e5a0
#
_entry.id   175390a681d05e4ea6e0b4854f76e5a0
#
_cell.length_a   1.000
_cell.length_b   1.000
_cell.length_c   1.000
_cell.angle_alpha   90.00
_cell.angle_beta   90.00
_cell.angle_gamma   90.00
#
_symmetry.space_group_name_H-M   'P 1'
#
loop_
_entity.id
_entity.type
_entity.pdbx_description
1 polymer ?
#
loop_
_entity_poly.entity_id
_entity_poly.type
_entity_poly.pdbx_seq_one_letter_code
_entity_poly.pdbx_strand_id
1 'polypeptide(L)'
;KQLHLLRQFRELEENKNKKWGNNKKFQAEYYNFLKENNFVKGDAALPDKDAREKTSGLRDIGLLDDERNITEAGLELLRITDSADFSADNFLEIPKDSFLYFKQMLKTSNVVEGKIVRPFVVFLYAVNELGYLTNDEFTYLLPLCVDEHTTKNIVKSIKNYRETGEKDFDDIILSVLMEKDNYKQALNLLKTEP
;
A
#
# COMPACT_ATOMS: atom_id res chain seq x y z
N LYS A 1 -12.11 13.49 5.08
CA LYS A 1 -13.21 13.22 6.02
C LYS A 1 -12.80 12.22 7.13
N GLN A 2 -12.29 11.01 6.81
CA GLN A 2 -11.95 10.00 7.81
C GLN A 2 -10.88 10.47 8.80
N LEU A 3 -9.82 11.11 8.32
CA LEU A 3 -8.74 11.62 9.18
C LEU A 3 -9.24 12.70 10.15
N HIS A 4 -10.16 13.57 9.70
CA HIS A 4 -10.83 14.55 10.58
C HIS A 4 -11.65 13.88 11.67
N LEU A 5 -12.43 12.83 11.34
CA LEU A 5 -13.21 12.09 12.31
C LEU A 5 -12.32 11.38 13.34
N LEU A 6 -11.18 10.83 12.89
CA LEU A 6 -10.22 10.21 13.81
C LEU A 6 -9.60 11.26 14.74
N ARG A 7 -9.27 12.47 14.24
CA ARG A 7 -8.81 13.59 15.07
C ARG A 7 -9.84 13.93 16.13
N GLN A 8 -11.10 14.17 15.73
CA GLN A 8 -12.17 14.48 16.66
C GLN A 8 -12.36 13.38 17.72
N PHE A 9 -12.36 12.11 17.31
CA PHE A 9 -12.48 10.99 18.23
C PHE A 9 -11.32 10.92 19.23
N ARG A 10 -10.08 11.17 18.79
CA ARG A 10 -8.90 11.16 19.64
C ARG A 10 -8.83 12.35 20.60
N GLU A 11 -9.39 13.50 20.23
CA GLU A 11 -9.42 14.72 21.05
C GLU A 11 -10.45 14.66 22.18
N LEU A 12 -11.39 13.72 22.19
CA LEU A 12 -12.27 13.50 23.33
C LEU A 12 -11.45 13.18 24.59
N GLU A 13 -11.75 13.85 25.71
CA GLU A 13 -10.99 13.72 26.96
C GLU A 13 -10.78 12.27 27.40
N GLU A 14 -11.82 11.47 27.27
CA GLU A 14 -11.81 10.04 27.61
C GLU A 14 -10.94 9.18 26.68
N ASN A 15 -10.53 9.70 25.50
CA ASN A 15 -9.81 8.95 24.46
C ASN A 15 -8.33 9.32 24.32
N LYS A 16 -7.91 10.48 24.87
CA LYS A 16 -6.57 11.04 24.69
C LYS A 16 -5.41 10.07 24.99
N ASN A 17 -5.58 9.23 26.02
CA ASN A 17 -4.52 8.33 26.49
C ASN A 17 -4.81 6.84 26.21
N LYS A 18 -5.89 6.52 25.50
CA LYS A 18 -6.21 5.12 25.18
C LYS A 18 -5.30 4.60 24.08
N LYS A 19 -4.70 3.44 24.30
CA LYS A 19 -3.96 2.70 23.28
C LYS A 19 -4.93 2.03 22.30
N TRP A 20 -4.53 1.99 21.01
CA TRP A 20 -5.28 1.31 19.98
C TRP A 20 -4.96 -0.19 19.94
N GLY A 21 -3.68 -0.53 20.06
CA GLY A 21 -3.20 -1.90 20.00
C GLY A 21 -3.87 -2.80 21.05
N ASN A 22 -4.38 -3.97 20.64
CA ASN A 22 -5.05 -4.97 21.50
C ASN A 22 -6.28 -4.44 22.28
N ASN A 23 -6.84 -3.29 21.93
CA ASN A 23 -7.97 -2.67 22.60
C ASN A 23 -9.25 -2.75 21.75
N LYS A 24 -9.83 -3.94 21.65
CA LYS A 24 -11.04 -4.19 20.86
C LYS A 24 -12.20 -3.26 21.24
N LYS A 25 -12.36 -2.96 22.55
CA LYS A 25 -13.42 -2.06 23.02
C LYS A 25 -13.24 -0.67 22.43
N PHE A 26 -12.03 -0.10 22.49
CA PHE A 26 -11.74 1.22 21.98
C PHE A 26 -11.87 1.29 20.44
N GLN A 27 -11.49 0.23 19.74
CA GLN A 27 -11.67 0.10 18.29
C GLN A 27 -13.17 0.06 17.92
N ALA A 28 -14.00 -0.66 18.69
CA ALA A 28 -15.45 -0.69 18.50
C ALA A 28 -16.10 0.67 18.81
N GLU A 29 -15.64 1.38 19.85
CA GLU A 29 -16.06 2.75 20.16
C GLU A 29 -15.80 3.69 18.97
N TYR A 30 -14.64 3.58 18.31
CA TYR A 30 -14.35 4.35 17.09
C TYR A 30 -15.28 3.98 15.92
N TYR A 31 -15.58 2.70 15.71
CA TYR A 31 -16.56 2.30 14.70
C TYR A 31 -17.93 2.94 14.93
N ASN A 32 -18.43 2.91 16.17
CA ASN A 32 -19.69 3.53 16.53
C ASN A 32 -19.65 5.04 16.29
N PHE A 33 -18.54 5.71 16.64
CA PHE A 33 -18.34 7.12 16.35
C PHE A 33 -18.39 7.42 14.83
N LEU A 34 -17.80 6.56 14.00
CA LEU A 34 -17.91 6.68 12.54
C LEU A 34 -19.34 6.52 12.04
N LYS A 35 -20.12 5.62 12.65
CA LYS A 35 -21.54 5.40 12.33
C LYS A 35 -22.40 6.61 12.72
N GLU A 36 -22.24 7.14 13.93
CA GLU A 36 -22.92 8.35 14.41
C GLU A 36 -22.66 9.57 13.52
N ASN A 37 -21.46 9.65 12.92
CA ASN A 37 -21.08 10.70 11.97
C ASN A 37 -21.40 10.38 10.50
N ASN A 38 -22.22 9.36 10.23
CA ASN A 38 -22.66 8.96 8.90
C ASN A 38 -21.47 8.67 7.94
N PHE A 39 -20.36 8.18 8.47
CA PHE A 39 -19.20 7.78 7.66
C PHE A 39 -19.32 6.31 7.22
N VAL A 40 -19.87 5.46 8.06
CA VAL A 40 -20.23 4.07 7.75
C VAL A 40 -21.73 3.87 7.86
N LYS A 41 -22.27 2.95 7.04
CA LYS A 41 -23.69 2.58 7.04
C LYS A 41 -23.85 1.16 7.55
N GLY A 42 -24.96 0.90 8.24
CA GLY A 42 -25.30 -0.43 8.76
C GLY A 42 -24.54 -0.80 10.02
N ASP A 43 -24.70 -2.06 10.42
CA ASP A 43 -24.08 -2.64 11.61
C ASP A 43 -23.00 -3.64 11.20
N ALA A 44 -21.82 -3.50 11.76
CA ALA A 44 -20.75 -4.47 11.56
C ALA A 44 -20.91 -5.65 12.51
N ALA A 45 -20.72 -6.87 12.00
CA ALA A 45 -20.66 -8.06 12.83
C ALA A 45 -19.46 -8.04 13.82
N LEU A 46 -18.37 -7.39 13.40
CA LEU A 46 -17.12 -7.22 14.18
C LEU A 46 -16.65 -5.76 14.11
N PRO A 47 -17.26 -4.84 14.90
CA PRO A 47 -16.96 -3.41 14.85
C PRO A 47 -15.48 -3.07 15.06
N ASP A 48 -14.79 -3.81 15.95
CA ASP A 48 -13.36 -3.65 16.18
C ASP A 48 -12.51 -4.00 14.96
N LYS A 49 -12.88 -5.05 14.22
CA LYS A 49 -12.21 -5.43 12.98
C LYS A 49 -12.43 -4.38 11.90
N ASP A 50 -13.67 -3.95 11.71
CA ASP A 50 -14.01 -2.93 10.71
C ASP A 50 -13.30 -1.60 10.99
N ALA A 51 -13.18 -1.19 12.26
CA ALA A 51 -12.41 -0.01 12.65
C ALA A 51 -10.94 -0.11 12.23
N ARG A 52 -10.31 -1.29 12.42
CA ARG A 52 -8.93 -1.54 11.97
C ARG A 52 -8.81 -1.49 10.46
N GLU A 53 -9.72 -2.12 9.73
CA GLU A 53 -9.73 -2.12 8.26
C GLU A 53 -9.91 -0.71 7.71
N LYS A 54 -10.84 0.07 8.25
CA LYS A 54 -11.03 1.47 7.85
C LYS A 54 -9.78 2.33 8.05
N THR A 55 -8.99 2.08 9.08
CA THR A 55 -7.79 2.88 9.39
C THR A 55 -6.50 2.32 8.80
N SER A 56 -6.50 1.07 8.28
CA SER A 56 -5.28 0.42 7.78
C SER A 56 -4.63 1.18 6.64
N GLY A 57 -5.39 1.57 5.61
CA GLY A 57 -4.84 2.30 4.47
C GLY A 57 -4.18 3.63 4.85
N LEU A 58 -4.73 4.37 5.83
CA LEU A 58 -4.11 5.61 6.32
C LEU A 58 -2.80 5.32 7.07
N ARG A 59 -2.73 4.21 7.82
CA ARG A 59 -1.50 3.77 8.47
C ARG A 59 -0.47 3.31 7.43
N ASP A 60 -0.87 2.53 6.46
CA ASP A 60 0.02 1.92 5.48
C ASP A 60 0.74 2.98 4.62
N ILE A 61 0.09 4.11 4.36
CA ILE A 61 0.72 5.27 3.72
C ILE A 61 1.34 6.27 4.71
N GLY A 62 1.41 5.94 6.01
CA GLY A 62 2.11 6.73 7.02
C GLY A 62 1.42 8.02 7.46
N LEU A 63 0.11 8.18 7.23
CA LEU A 63 -0.69 9.27 7.81
C LEU A 63 -1.08 9.00 9.26
N LEU A 64 -1.05 7.74 9.67
CA LEU A 64 -1.23 7.27 11.04
C LEU A 64 -0.05 6.39 11.45
N ASP A 65 0.25 6.36 12.75
CA ASP A 65 1.15 5.38 13.34
C ASP A 65 0.41 4.05 13.67
N ASP A 66 1.12 3.09 14.26
CA ASP A 66 0.54 1.79 14.62
C ASP A 66 -0.54 1.90 15.72
N GLU A 67 -0.43 2.90 16.59
CA GLU A 67 -1.44 3.23 17.60
C GLU A 67 -2.57 4.11 17.07
N ARG A 68 -2.61 4.35 15.74
CA ARG A 68 -3.58 5.23 15.07
C ARG A 68 -3.55 6.68 15.58
N ASN A 69 -2.40 7.14 16.07
CA ASN A 69 -2.19 8.57 16.24
C ASN A 69 -1.87 9.19 14.87
N ILE A 70 -2.26 10.45 14.71
CA ILE A 70 -2.02 11.19 13.47
C ILE A 70 -0.56 11.59 13.43
N THR A 71 0.14 11.23 12.36
CA THR A 71 1.55 11.57 12.14
C THR A 71 1.69 13.02 11.65
N GLU A 72 2.93 13.52 11.58
CA GLU A 72 3.24 14.83 10.96
C GLU A 72 2.66 14.94 9.54
N ALA A 73 2.76 13.87 8.73
CA ALA A 73 2.16 13.83 7.38
C ALA A 73 0.63 13.90 7.43
N GLY A 74 0.01 13.23 8.41
CA GLY A 74 -1.42 13.31 8.64
C GLY A 74 -1.87 14.70 9.09
N LEU A 75 -1.11 15.35 9.98
CA LEU A 75 -1.38 16.73 10.40
C LEU A 75 -1.25 17.71 9.24
N GLU A 76 -0.24 17.54 8.39
CA GLU A 76 -0.07 18.39 7.20
C GLU A 76 -1.23 18.21 6.21
N LEU A 77 -1.71 16.98 6.00
CA LEU A 77 -2.91 16.75 5.17
C LEU A 77 -4.14 17.45 5.76
N LEU A 78 -4.32 17.39 7.08
CA LEU A 78 -5.41 18.10 7.74
C LEU A 78 -5.27 19.62 7.56
N ARG A 79 -4.07 20.17 7.70
CA ARG A 79 -3.80 21.60 7.50
C ARG A 79 -4.15 22.06 6.08
N ILE A 80 -3.76 21.28 5.05
CA ILE A 80 -4.09 21.55 3.65
C ILE A 80 -5.61 21.55 3.44
N THR A 81 -6.30 20.54 4.00
CA THR A 81 -7.75 20.41 3.83
C THR A 81 -8.55 21.44 4.63
N ASP A 82 -8.09 21.80 5.84
CA ASP A 82 -8.75 22.80 6.68
C ASP A 82 -8.61 24.22 6.10
N SER A 83 -7.45 24.54 5.48
CA SER A 83 -7.22 25.80 4.81
C SER A 83 -7.80 25.88 3.39
N ALA A 84 -8.24 24.75 2.82
CA ALA A 84 -8.61 24.60 1.41
C ALA A 84 -7.53 25.10 0.44
N ASP A 85 -6.25 25.05 0.83
CA ASP A 85 -5.10 25.42 0.01
C ASP A 85 -4.59 24.24 -0.80
N PHE A 86 -5.18 24.03 -1.96
CA PHE A 86 -4.79 22.99 -2.92
C PHE A 86 -3.92 23.54 -4.05
N SER A 87 -3.19 24.63 -3.83
CA SER A 87 -2.28 25.19 -4.84
C SER A 87 -1.25 24.15 -5.31
N ALA A 88 -0.80 24.30 -6.56
CA ALA A 88 0.12 23.36 -7.23
C ALA A 88 1.57 23.92 -7.32
N ASP A 89 2.01 24.71 -6.32
CA ASP A 89 3.31 25.35 -6.24
C ASP A 89 4.42 24.39 -5.78
N ASN A 90 4.60 23.32 -6.54
CA ASN A 90 5.68 22.38 -6.37
C ASN A 90 6.22 21.92 -7.74
N PHE A 91 7.37 21.25 -7.77
CA PHE A 91 8.07 20.88 -9.01
C PHE A 91 7.29 19.88 -9.89
N LEU A 92 6.25 19.21 -9.39
CA LEU A 92 5.37 18.33 -10.16
C LEU A 92 4.12 19.05 -10.66
N GLU A 93 3.90 20.30 -10.26
CA GLU A 93 2.72 21.10 -10.62
C GLU A 93 1.38 20.41 -10.32
N ILE A 94 1.33 19.62 -9.23
CA ILE A 94 0.14 18.92 -8.76
C ILE A 94 -0.36 19.53 -7.44
N PRO A 95 -1.65 19.39 -7.09
CA PRO A 95 -2.21 19.87 -5.83
C PRO A 95 -1.40 19.42 -4.61
N LYS A 96 -1.30 20.27 -3.58
CA LYS A 96 -0.51 19.99 -2.35
C LYS A 96 -0.87 18.68 -1.67
N ASP A 97 -2.16 18.35 -1.59
CA ASP A 97 -2.61 17.06 -1.03
C ASP A 97 -2.15 15.87 -1.88
N SER A 98 -2.27 15.97 -3.21
CA SER A 98 -1.78 14.97 -4.15
C SER A 98 -0.26 14.79 -4.06
N PHE A 99 0.49 15.90 -3.92
CA PHE A 99 1.92 15.88 -3.72
C PHE A 99 2.32 15.21 -2.39
N LEU A 100 1.56 15.47 -1.32
CA LEU A 100 1.77 14.81 -0.03
C LEU A 100 1.51 13.30 -0.14
N TYR A 101 0.40 12.88 -0.75
CA TYR A 101 0.12 11.45 -1.00
C TYR A 101 1.22 10.80 -1.83
N PHE A 102 1.65 11.44 -2.91
CA PHE A 102 2.75 10.94 -3.74
C PHE A 102 4.03 10.70 -2.93
N LYS A 103 4.44 11.67 -2.11
CA LYS A 103 5.60 11.53 -1.21
C LYS A 103 5.44 10.37 -0.22
N GLN A 104 4.25 10.20 0.35
CA GLN A 104 3.99 9.11 1.29
C GLN A 104 3.99 7.75 0.60
N MET A 105 3.41 7.63 -0.58
CA MET A 105 3.47 6.39 -1.37
C MET A 105 4.90 5.98 -1.69
N LEU A 106 5.78 6.92 -2.06
CA LEU A 106 7.20 6.63 -2.30
C LEU A 106 7.96 6.14 -1.06
N LYS A 107 7.49 6.49 0.15
CA LYS A 107 8.06 6.01 1.42
C LYS A 107 7.53 4.64 1.83
N THR A 108 6.36 4.24 1.32
CA THR A 108 5.75 2.96 1.66
C THR A 108 6.69 1.82 1.30
N SER A 109 6.91 0.92 2.24
CA SER A 109 7.75 -0.26 2.05
C SER A 109 7.15 -1.49 2.70
N ASN A 110 7.42 -2.65 2.10
CA ASN A 110 7.05 -3.95 2.61
C ASN A 110 8.30 -4.80 2.78
N VAL A 111 8.28 -5.73 3.73
CA VAL A 111 9.33 -6.74 3.87
C VAL A 111 8.85 -8.02 3.18
N VAL A 112 9.55 -8.42 2.12
CA VAL A 112 9.27 -9.62 1.34
C VAL A 112 10.54 -10.49 1.33
N GLU A 113 10.47 -11.70 1.85
CA GLU A 113 11.62 -12.63 1.92
C GLU A 113 12.87 -11.98 2.57
N GLY A 114 12.66 -11.15 3.63
CA GLY A 114 13.73 -10.43 4.33
C GLY A 114 14.28 -9.19 3.60
N LYS A 115 13.77 -8.85 2.44
CA LYS A 115 14.16 -7.68 1.66
C LYS A 115 13.15 -6.54 1.83
N ILE A 116 13.62 -5.30 1.89
CA ILE A 116 12.76 -4.11 1.93
C ILE A 116 12.42 -3.72 0.50
N VAL A 117 11.16 -3.86 0.13
CA VAL A 117 10.62 -3.50 -1.19
C VAL A 117 9.80 -2.24 -1.09
N ARG A 118 10.01 -1.30 -1.98
CA ARG A 118 9.21 -0.07 -2.14
C ARG A 118 8.34 -0.20 -3.40
N PRO A 119 7.10 -0.68 -3.30
CA PRO A 119 6.29 -1.06 -4.46
C PRO A 119 6.01 0.10 -5.41
N PHE A 120 5.80 1.31 -4.89
CA PHE A 120 5.56 2.49 -5.73
C PHE A 120 6.81 2.95 -6.48
N VAL A 121 8.01 2.76 -5.90
CA VAL A 121 9.28 3.05 -6.60
C VAL A 121 9.49 2.04 -7.72
N VAL A 122 9.22 0.74 -7.46
CA VAL A 122 9.26 -0.31 -8.48
C VAL A 122 8.29 -0.01 -9.62
N PHE A 123 7.05 0.37 -9.28
CA PHE A 123 6.05 0.76 -10.28
C PHE A 123 6.51 1.93 -11.15
N LEU A 124 7.00 3.01 -10.55
CA LEU A 124 7.49 4.17 -11.31
C LEU A 124 8.69 3.82 -12.19
N TYR A 125 9.62 3.01 -11.71
CA TYR A 125 10.74 2.52 -12.50
C TYR A 125 10.24 1.72 -13.71
N ALA A 126 9.32 0.76 -13.49
CA ALA A 126 8.79 -0.05 -14.57
C ALA A 126 8.05 0.80 -15.64
N VAL A 127 7.21 1.76 -15.20
CA VAL A 127 6.52 2.67 -16.14
C VAL A 127 7.49 3.57 -16.89
N ASN A 128 8.55 4.06 -16.23
CA ASN A 128 9.58 4.87 -16.88
C ASN A 128 10.30 4.10 -18.00
N GLU A 129 10.64 2.84 -17.75
CA GLU A 129 11.38 1.99 -18.73
C GLU A 129 10.47 1.47 -19.85
N LEU A 130 9.20 1.19 -19.56
CA LEU A 130 8.27 0.51 -20.47
C LEU A 130 7.26 1.45 -21.13
N GLY A 131 7.11 2.68 -20.64
CA GLY A 131 6.10 3.66 -21.04
C GLY A 131 4.71 3.39 -20.45
N TYR A 132 4.32 2.15 -20.31
CA TYR A 132 3.07 1.71 -19.67
C TYR A 132 3.21 0.29 -19.13
N LEU A 133 2.21 -0.14 -18.34
CA LEU A 133 2.03 -1.52 -17.91
C LEU A 133 0.63 -1.99 -18.30
N THR A 134 0.52 -3.23 -18.77
CA THR A 134 -0.78 -3.88 -18.92
C THR A 134 -1.31 -4.31 -17.55
N ASN A 135 -2.60 -4.64 -17.48
CA ASN A 135 -3.19 -5.12 -16.24
C ASN A 135 -2.51 -6.40 -15.72
N ASP A 136 -2.15 -7.31 -16.63
CA ASP A 136 -1.51 -8.58 -16.28
C ASP A 136 -0.06 -8.36 -15.80
N GLU A 137 0.71 -7.51 -16.47
CA GLU A 137 2.06 -7.15 -16.04
C GLU A 137 2.07 -6.51 -14.64
N PHE A 138 1.11 -5.62 -14.38
CA PHE A 138 0.95 -5.01 -13.07
C PHE A 138 0.56 -6.04 -12.01
N THR A 139 -0.38 -6.94 -12.33
CA THR A 139 -0.95 -7.88 -11.36
C THR A 139 -0.01 -9.04 -11.06
N TYR A 140 0.67 -9.58 -12.06
CA TYR A 140 1.42 -10.83 -11.93
C TYR A 140 2.94 -10.66 -11.93
N LEU A 141 3.49 -9.68 -12.63
CA LEU A 141 4.94 -9.50 -12.73
C LEU A 141 5.50 -8.49 -11.73
N LEU A 142 4.82 -7.38 -11.50
CA LEU A 142 5.29 -6.38 -10.55
C LEU A 142 5.46 -6.91 -9.12
N PRO A 143 4.56 -7.76 -8.57
CA PRO A 143 4.74 -8.35 -7.24
C PRO A 143 5.98 -9.25 -7.11
N LEU A 144 6.52 -9.74 -8.22
CA LEU A 144 7.76 -10.52 -8.24
C LEU A 144 9.03 -9.66 -8.17
N CYS A 145 8.92 -8.35 -8.32
CA CYS A 145 10.02 -7.39 -8.26
C CYS A 145 10.42 -7.11 -6.80
N VAL A 146 11.10 -8.05 -6.16
CA VAL A 146 11.46 -8.01 -4.74
C VAL A 146 12.85 -7.41 -4.44
N ASP A 147 13.64 -7.14 -5.47
CA ASP A 147 14.94 -6.46 -5.40
C ASP A 147 15.30 -5.81 -6.74
N GLU A 148 16.41 -5.06 -6.76
CA GLU A 148 16.87 -4.34 -7.95
C GLU A 148 17.18 -5.28 -9.11
N HIS A 149 17.85 -6.40 -8.84
CA HIS A 149 18.24 -7.37 -9.87
C HIS A 149 17.02 -7.99 -10.55
N THR A 150 16.10 -8.52 -9.74
CA THR A 150 14.83 -9.13 -10.22
C THR A 150 13.98 -8.11 -10.97
N THR A 151 13.87 -6.89 -10.44
CA THR A 151 13.14 -5.80 -11.09
C THR A 151 13.69 -5.49 -12.48
N LYS A 152 15.00 -5.29 -12.61
CA LYS A 152 15.64 -5.02 -13.90
C LYS A 152 15.47 -6.16 -14.90
N ASN A 153 15.57 -7.41 -14.44
CA ASN A 153 15.40 -8.59 -15.28
C ASN A 153 13.96 -8.71 -15.79
N ILE A 154 12.95 -8.53 -14.93
CA ILE A 154 11.54 -8.57 -15.32
C ILE A 154 11.25 -7.46 -16.33
N VAL A 155 11.64 -6.22 -16.05
CA VAL A 155 11.42 -5.09 -16.97
C VAL A 155 12.08 -5.34 -18.32
N LYS A 156 13.31 -5.86 -18.35
CA LYS A 156 13.99 -6.24 -19.58
C LYS A 156 13.27 -7.36 -20.33
N SER A 157 12.74 -8.36 -19.63
CA SER A 157 11.99 -9.46 -20.23
C SER A 157 10.68 -8.98 -20.84
N ILE A 158 9.95 -8.10 -20.16
CA ILE A 158 8.73 -7.46 -20.70
C ILE A 158 9.05 -6.68 -21.98
N LYS A 159 10.14 -5.90 -21.98
CA LYS A 159 10.56 -5.12 -23.13
C LYS A 159 10.87 -6.02 -24.33
N ASN A 160 11.67 -7.07 -24.11
CA ASN A 160 11.98 -8.04 -25.17
C ASN A 160 10.72 -8.73 -25.70
N TYR A 161 9.83 -9.19 -24.82
CA TYR A 161 8.57 -9.79 -25.22
C TYR A 161 7.73 -8.86 -26.11
N ARG A 162 7.62 -7.58 -25.73
CA ARG A 162 6.86 -6.60 -26.53
C ARG A 162 7.50 -6.30 -27.89
N GLU A 163 8.84 -6.35 -27.99
CA GLU A 163 9.58 -6.04 -29.21
C GLU A 163 9.72 -7.26 -30.14
N THR A 164 9.94 -8.44 -29.61
CA THR A 164 10.29 -9.63 -30.41
C THR A 164 9.24 -10.74 -30.41
N GLY A 165 8.40 -10.80 -29.37
CA GLY A 165 7.49 -11.92 -29.16
C GLY A 165 8.17 -13.26 -28.81
N GLU A 166 9.48 -13.26 -28.52
CA GLU A 166 10.28 -14.48 -28.31
C GLU A 166 9.95 -15.25 -27.02
N LYS A 167 9.40 -14.56 -26.01
CA LYS A 167 8.91 -15.18 -24.78
C LYS A 167 7.51 -14.70 -24.52
N ASP A 168 6.61 -15.60 -24.19
CA ASP A 168 5.30 -15.18 -23.74
C ASP A 168 5.31 -14.75 -22.27
N PHE A 169 4.17 -14.29 -21.82
CA PHE A 169 3.98 -13.79 -20.46
C PHE A 169 4.23 -14.89 -19.40
N ASP A 170 3.78 -16.11 -19.69
CA ASP A 170 3.92 -17.27 -18.80
C ASP A 170 5.38 -17.69 -18.66
N ASP A 171 6.17 -17.64 -19.73
CA ASP A 171 7.61 -17.89 -19.70
C ASP A 171 8.37 -16.91 -18.80
N ILE A 172 7.95 -15.65 -18.77
CA ILE A 172 8.54 -14.65 -17.87
C ILE A 172 8.27 -15.01 -16.42
N ILE A 173 7.02 -15.32 -16.09
CA ILE A 173 6.63 -15.74 -14.73
C ILE A 173 7.40 -17.00 -14.31
N LEU A 174 7.40 -18.03 -15.15
CA LEU A 174 8.10 -19.28 -14.89
C LEU A 174 9.59 -19.07 -14.65
N SER A 175 10.26 -18.23 -15.46
CA SER A 175 11.69 -17.96 -15.29
C SER A 175 12.01 -17.35 -13.91
N VAL A 176 11.17 -16.45 -13.41
CA VAL A 176 11.35 -15.85 -12.08
C VAL A 176 11.03 -16.84 -10.96
N LEU A 177 9.95 -17.62 -11.10
CA LEU A 177 9.56 -18.61 -10.09
C LEU A 177 10.57 -19.74 -9.98
N MET A 178 11.17 -20.18 -11.11
CA MET A 178 12.18 -21.25 -11.12
C MET A 178 13.48 -20.86 -10.40
N GLU A 179 13.76 -19.58 -10.22
CA GLU A 179 14.89 -19.12 -9.42
C GLU A 179 14.64 -19.24 -7.91
N LYS A 180 13.36 -19.35 -7.48
CA LYS A 180 13.00 -19.43 -6.06
C LYS A 180 13.21 -20.84 -5.50
N ASP A 181 13.87 -20.92 -4.34
CA ASP A 181 14.17 -22.22 -3.68
C ASP A 181 12.91 -23.02 -3.35
N ASN A 182 11.85 -22.35 -2.92
CA ASN A 182 10.58 -23.02 -2.60
C ASN A 182 9.96 -23.69 -3.84
N TYR A 183 10.07 -23.07 -5.02
CA TYR A 183 9.58 -23.65 -6.26
C TYR A 183 10.42 -24.85 -6.70
N LYS A 184 11.74 -24.76 -6.56
CA LYS A 184 12.67 -25.89 -6.83
C LYS A 184 12.39 -27.07 -5.91
N GLN A 185 12.11 -26.82 -4.63
CA GLN A 185 11.71 -27.86 -3.66
C GLN A 185 10.38 -28.50 -4.04
N ALA A 186 9.36 -27.70 -4.39
CA ALA A 186 8.06 -28.23 -4.83
C ALA A 186 8.18 -29.06 -6.09
N LEU A 187 8.94 -28.63 -7.10
CA LEU A 187 9.22 -29.41 -8.31
C LEU A 187 9.95 -30.74 -8.00
N ASN A 188 10.89 -30.72 -7.07
CA ASN A 188 11.58 -31.95 -6.68
C ASN A 188 10.63 -32.94 -5.99
N LEU A 189 9.73 -32.47 -5.12
CA LEU A 189 8.70 -33.30 -4.49
C LEU A 189 7.77 -33.93 -5.54
N LEU A 190 7.29 -33.17 -6.50
CA LEU A 190 6.43 -33.66 -7.59
C LEU A 190 7.12 -34.68 -8.49
N LYS A 191 8.47 -34.64 -8.61
CA LYS A 191 9.24 -35.61 -9.41
C LYS A 191 9.58 -36.89 -8.64
N THR A 192 9.45 -36.87 -7.31
CA THR A 192 9.81 -38.02 -6.45
C THR A 192 8.61 -38.86 -6.01
N GLU A 193 7.38 -38.41 -6.27
CA GLU A 193 6.18 -39.23 -6.06
C GLU A 193 5.92 -40.11 -7.30
N PRO A 194 5.77 -41.45 -7.15
CA PRO A 194 5.50 -42.39 -8.23
C PRO A 194 4.09 -42.25 -8.76
#